data_f99278f1a77a4cfdc3bcb9cee75d6ca3
#
_entry.id   f99278f1a77a4cfdc3bcb9cee75d6ca3
#
_cell.length_a   1.000
_cell.length_b   1.000
_cell.length_c   1.000
_cell.angle_alpha   90.00
_cell.angle_beta   90.00
_cell.angle_gamma   90.00
#
_symmetry.space_group_name_H-M   'P 1'
#
loop_
_entity.id
_entity.type
_entity.pdbx_description
1 polymer ?
#
loop_
_entity_poly.entity_id
_entity_poly.type
_entity_poly.pdbx_seq_one_letter_code
_entity_poly.pdbx_strand_id
1 'polypeptide(L)'
;MGYGDPVDGGSVTRAHAAELDRGDALAGFRDRFEHGDGDRIYVDGNSLGRLSHDARAAVAATVDEWGGRLVTGWHDWVDLAGRTGDALGAAALGAGPGQVLACDSTTVNLYKLAGAALRPRQGAIVVPADDFPTDRYVLEGLAAAHGRELRLVAGDPVAPLGVDAVAAAADGAALVVLSHVNYRSGALADMAAITRAVRSAGSLVLWDLCHSAGAVAVDLDVAGADLAVGCTYKYLNAGPGSPAFLYVAERHQAALRSPIQGWFSQADQFAMGPRYEPAAGIGRFLAGTPPVIGLAAVMAGAGMLAEAGIGAVRAKAAGLTALAVDLHDERLAGLGFTLGTPRAAADRGAHVSLRHPDAWRICRALIEHANVIPDFRRPDSIRLGLPPLYTRYVDVWDAVDRLAALVADGVHERMPEHAARVT
;
A
#
# COMPACT_ATOMS: atom_id res chain seq x y z
N MET A 1 4.73 3.41 25.10
CA MET A 1 3.71 4.38 25.48
C MET A 1 3.06 4.84 24.20
N GLY A 2 1.74 4.68 24.00
CA GLY A 2 1.07 5.19 22.83
C GLY A 2 0.99 6.73 22.88
N TYR A 3 0.83 7.38 21.74
CA TYR A 3 0.46 8.79 21.66
C TYR A 3 -0.85 8.96 22.46
N GLY A 4 -0.77 9.53 23.65
CA GLY A 4 -1.94 9.84 24.49
C GLY A 4 -2.61 11.10 23.97
N ASP A 5 -3.87 11.33 24.37
CA ASP A 5 -4.56 12.59 24.10
C ASP A 5 -3.66 13.79 24.47
N PRO A 6 -3.72 14.89 23.69
CA PRO A 6 -2.85 16.05 23.92
C PRO A 6 -2.99 16.50 25.37
N VAL A 7 -1.85 16.57 26.06
CA VAL A 7 -1.79 17.04 27.44
C VAL A 7 -2.24 18.49 27.43
N ASP A 8 -3.42 18.77 28.00
CA ASP A 8 -3.97 20.10 28.32
C ASP A 8 -3.39 21.28 27.50
N GLY A 9 -3.98 21.62 26.34
CA GLY A 9 -3.91 22.95 25.75
C GLY A 9 -2.51 23.51 25.41
N GLY A 10 -1.46 22.70 25.46
CA GLY A 10 -0.08 23.12 25.18
C GLY A 10 0.27 22.99 23.69
N SER A 11 1.01 23.98 23.17
CA SER A 11 1.54 23.96 21.78
C SER A 11 2.39 22.70 21.51
N VAL A 12 2.21 22.09 20.32
CA VAL A 12 2.99 20.92 19.86
C VAL A 12 4.41 21.37 19.48
N THR A 13 5.32 21.26 20.44
CA THR A 13 6.70 21.73 20.27
C THR A 13 7.60 20.67 19.62
N ARG A 14 8.71 21.12 19.01
CA ARG A 14 9.76 20.23 18.52
C ARG A 14 10.38 19.38 19.65
N ALA A 15 10.43 19.94 20.88
CA ALA A 15 10.91 19.22 22.05
C ALA A 15 10.00 18.04 22.41
N HIS A 16 8.67 18.20 22.27
CA HIS A 16 7.72 17.10 22.44
C HIS A 16 7.94 16.01 21.37
N ALA A 17 8.12 16.37 20.11
CA ALA A 17 8.44 15.40 19.04
C ALA A 17 9.74 14.62 19.34
N ALA A 18 10.77 15.29 19.85
CA ALA A 18 12.02 14.65 20.26
C ALA A 18 11.84 13.73 21.48
N GLU A 19 10.90 14.02 22.38
CA GLU A 19 10.55 13.11 23.48
C GLU A 19 9.91 11.83 22.97
N LEU A 20 8.97 11.94 22.01
CA LEU A 20 8.35 10.79 21.37
C LEU A 20 9.39 9.91 20.65
N ASP A 21 10.40 10.53 19.99
CA ASP A 21 11.50 9.78 19.36
C ASP A 21 12.35 9.02 20.38
N ARG A 22 12.59 9.57 21.58
CA ARG A 22 13.31 8.85 22.64
C ARG A 22 12.56 7.63 23.16
N GLY A 23 11.24 7.66 23.10
CA GLY A 23 10.37 6.55 23.49
C GLY A 23 10.06 5.55 22.36
N ASP A 24 10.57 5.77 21.16
CA ASP A 24 10.24 4.98 19.97
C ASP A 24 10.94 3.61 19.99
N ALA A 25 10.16 2.54 20.11
CA ALA A 25 10.65 1.17 20.08
C ALA A 25 11.26 0.77 18.70
N LEU A 26 10.91 1.50 17.63
CA LEU A 26 11.39 1.26 16.27
C LEU A 26 12.56 2.18 15.87
N ALA A 27 13.08 3.00 16.78
CA ALA A 27 14.14 3.97 16.46
C ALA A 27 15.35 3.36 15.75
N GLY A 28 15.80 2.17 16.19
CA GLY A 28 16.97 1.47 15.63
C GLY A 28 16.80 1.01 14.19
N PHE A 29 15.58 0.89 13.68
CA PHE A 29 15.35 0.50 12.28
C PHE A 29 15.76 1.60 11.29
N ARG A 30 15.72 2.87 11.71
CA ARG A 30 16.09 4.00 10.86
C ARG A 30 17.49 3.84 10.27
N ASP A 31 18.46 3.41 11.06
CA ASP A 31 19.85 3.27 10.64
C ASP A 31 20.09 2.17 9.60
N ARG A 32 19.07 1.36 9.33
CA ARG A 32 19.09 0.33 8.28
C ARG A 32 18.68 0.87 6.90
N PHE A 33 18.44 2.18 6.77
CA PHE A 33 18.01 2.81 5.51
C PHE A 33 18.99 3.86 5.03
N GLU A 34 19.05 4.04 3.72
CA GLU A 34 19.78 5.12 3.07
C GLU A 34 19.01 6.44 3.25
N HIS A 35 19.64 7.43 3.84
CA HIS A 35 18.99 8.74 4.07
C HIS A 35 19.38 9.82 3.04
N GLY A 36 20.45 9.61 2.26
CA GLY A 36 21.02 10.61 1.38
C GLY A 36 21.78 11.70 2.15
N ASP A 37 22.21 12.71 1.45
CA ASP A 37 23.00 13.80 2.02
C ASP A 37 22.12 14.89 2.65
N GLY A 38 22.65 15.50 3.72
CA GLY A 38 22.07 16.70 4.33
C GLY A 38 20.86 16.45 5.22
N ASP A 39 20.02 17.50 5.34
CA ASP A 39 18.85 17.57 6.22
C ASP A 39 17.53 17.24 5.49
N ARG A 40 17.59 16.39 4.45
CA ARG A 40 16.45 16.00 3.65
C ARG A 40 15.40 15.24 4.47
N ILE A 41 14.17 15.74 4.43
CA ILE A 41 13.01 15.09 5.03
C ILE A 41 12.20 14.42 3.92
N TYR A 42 12.12 13.09 3.96
CA TYR A 42 11.36 12.29 3.00
C TYR A 42 10.05 11.81 3.62
N VAL A 43 8.95 12.35 3.14
CA VAL A 43 7.59 12.06 3.60
C VAL A 43 6.69 11.61 2.44
N ASP A 44 7.26 10.83 1.51
CA ASP A 44 6.54 10.22 0.38
C ASP A 44 6.72 8.69 0.32
N GLY A 45 6.90 8.06 1.47
CA GLY A 45 7.04 6.60 1.53
C GLY A 45 5.77 5.82 1.19
N ASN A 46 4.63 6.49 1.11
CA ASN A 46 3.38 5.96 0.57
C ASN A 46 3.35 5.91 -0.99
N SER A 47 4.34 6.50 -1.67
CA SER A 47 4.56 6.34 -3.11
C SER A 47 5.74 5.44 -3.40
N LEU A 48 6.86 5.61 -2.69
CA LEU A 48 8.05 4.77 -2.79
C LEU A 48 8.75 4.68 -1.42
N GLY A 49 9.02 3.47 -0.94
CA GLY A 49 9.82 3.25 0.26
C GLY A 49 11.30 3.59 0.06
N ARG A 50 12.00 3.90 1.17
CA ARG A 50 13.46 4.10 1.14
C ARG A 50 14.21 2.79 0.86
N LEU A 51 15.37 2.90 0.23
CA LEU A 51 16.29 1.77 0.08
C LEU A 51 16.83 1.37 1.45
N SER A 52 16.61 0.11 1.84
CA SER A 52 17.28 -0.47 3.01
C SER A 52 18.62 -1.11 2.65
N HIS A 53 19.55 -1.15 3.61
CA HIS A 53 20.82 -1.85 3.46
C HIS A 53 20.60 -3.35 3.20
N ASP A 54 19.57 -3.94 3.81
CA ASP A 54 19.22 -5.35 3.62
C ASP A 54 18.73 -5.63 2.19
N ALA A 55 17.87 -4.77 1.64
CA ALA A 55 17.42 -4.93 0.26
C ALA A 55 18.58 -4.76 -0.74
N ARG A 56 19.47 -3.77 -0.51
CA ARG A 56 20.69 -3.59 -1.30
C ARG A 56 21.56 -4.85 -1.29
N ALA A 57 21.83 -5.40 -0.10
CA ALA A 57 22.64 -6.58 0.06
C ALA A 57 22.02 -7.83 -0.59
N ALA A 58 20.69 -8.03 -0.41
CA ALA A 58 19.97 -9.15 -0.98
C ALA A 58 19.98 -9.11 -2.53
N VAL A 59 19.75 -7.94 -3.12
CA VAL A 59 19.81 -7.76 -4.58
C VAL A 59 21.23 -8.01 -5.11
N ALA A 60 22.27 -7.47 -4.45
CA ALA A 60 23.66 -7.70 -4.84
C ALA A 60 24.03 -9.18 -4.78
N ALA A 61 23.69 -9.86 -3.69
CA ALA A 61 23.94 -11.30 -3.53
C ALA A 61 23.23 -12.14 -4.61
N THR A 62 22.00 -11.76 -4.98
CA THR A 62 21.25 -12.44 -6.06
C THR A 62 21.90 -12.24 -7.42
N VAL A 63 22.47 -11.06 -7.69
CA VAL A 63 23.21 -10.79 -8.95
C VAL A 63 24.51 -11.61 -8.98
N ASP A 64 25.23 -11.69 -7.87
CA ASP A 64 26.46 -12.51 -7.74
C ASP A 64 26.15 -14.01 -7.91
N GLU A 65 25.06 -14.47 -7.29
CA GLU A 65 24.59 -15.86 -7.44
C GLU A 65 24.23 -16.17 -8.92
N TRP A 66 23.54 -15.27 -9.60
CA TRP A 66 23.25 -15.42 -11.03
C TRP A 66 24.51 -15.51 -11.84
N GLY A 67 25.51 -14.65 -11.60
CA GLY A 67 26.81 -14.68 -12.27
C GLY A 67 27.57 -15.99 -12.08
N GLY A 68 27.54 -16.54 -10.86
CA GLY A 68 28.26 -17.75 -10.47
C GLY A 68 27.57 -19.07 -10.83
N ARG A 69 26.23 -19.12 -10.72
CA ARG A 69 25.44 -20.35 -10.87
C ARG A 69 24.73 -20.48 -12.22
N LEU A 70 24.50 -19.38 -12.93
CA LEU A 70 23.79 -19.37 -14.21
C LEU A 70 22.44 -20.14 -14.10
N VAL A 71 22.15 -21.01 -15.07
CA VAL A 71 20.90 -21.80 -15.11
C VAL A 71 20.71 -22.74 -13.91
N THR A 72 21.77 -23.13 -13.23
CA THR A 72 21.68 -24.02 -12.06
C THR A 72 21.06 -23.33 -10.84
N GLY A 73 20.99 -22.00 -10.81
CA GLY A 73 20.28 -21.23 -9.79
C GLY A 73 18.80 -21.54 -9.71
N TRP A 74 18.20 -22.06 -10.78
CA TRP A 74 16.77 -22.43 -10.80
C TRP A 74 16.37 -23.51 -9.79
N HIS A 75 17.31 -24.30 -9.30
CA HIS A 75 17.02 -25.23 -8.22
C HIS A 75 16.44 -24.54 -6.96
N ASP A 76 16.86 -23.26 -6.71
CA ASP A 76 16.43 -22.49 -5.56
C ASP A 76 15.40 -21.38 -5.94
N TRP A 77 15.43 -20.94 -7.20
CA TRP A 77 14.59 -19.82 -7.65
C TRP A 77 13.19 -20.24 -8.08
N VAL A 78 12.99 -21.50 -8.46
CA VAL A 78 11.70 -21.98 -8.99
C VAL A 78 10.54 -21.74 -8.01
N ASP A 79 10.76 -21.91 -6.72
CA ASP A 79 9.75 -21.73 -5.67
C ASP A 79 9.81 -20.37 -4.96
N LEU A 80 10.69 -19.48 -5.41
CA LEU A 80 10.96 -18.22 -4.71
C LEU A 80 9.71 -17.34 -4.60
N ALA A 81 8.86 -17.31 -5.64
CA ALA A 81 7.61 -16.53 -5.63
C ALA A 81 6.65 -16.99 -4.51
N GLY A 82 6.52 -18.30 -4.30
CA GLY A 82 5.71 -18.87 -3.21
C GLY A 82 6.32 -18.60 -1.84
N ARG A 83 7.62 -18.88 -1.65
CA ARG A 83 8.31 -18.62 -0.38
C ARG A 83 8.26 -17.15 0.03
N THR A 84 8.43 -16.24 -0.93
CA THR A 84 8.29 -14.80 -0.70
C THR A 84 6.83 -14.44 -0.35
N GLY A 85 5.87 -15.09 -1.00
CA GLY A 85 4.45 -14.95 -0.68
C GLY A 85 4.13 -15.38 0.75
N ASP A 86 4.65 -16.52 1.19
CA ASP A 86 4.46 -17.01 2.57
C ASP A 86 5.08 -16.07 3.61
N ALA A 87 6.29 -15.52 3.31
CA ALA A 87 6.92 -14.53 4.18
C ALA A 87 6.09 -13.24 4.29
N LEU A 88 5.53 -12.74 3.19
CA LEU A 88 4.61 -11.59 3.19
C LEU A 88 3.32 -11.92 3.94
N GLY A 89 2.76 -13.11 3.72
CA GLY A 89 1.57 -13.60 4.41
C GLY A 89 1.72 -13.51 5.92
N ALA A 90 2.82 -14.05 6.44
CA ALA A 90 3.11 -14.07 7.86
C ALA A 90 3.45 -12.68 8.43
N ALA A 91 4.25 -11.87 7.72
CA ALA A 91 4.76 -10.61 8.24
C ALA A 91 3.77 -9.44 8.14
N ALA A 92 2.95 -9.39 7.08
CA ALA A 92 2.19 -8.21 6.70
C ALA A 92 0.69 -8.42 6.50
N LEU A 93 0.22 -9.66 6.27
CA LEU A 93 -1.12 -9.89 5.73
C LEU A 93 -2.01 -10.77 6.60
N GLY A 94 -1.47 -11.41 7.66
CA GLY A 94 -2.23 -12.36 8.46
C GLY A 94 -2.83 -13.48 7.61
N ALA A 95 -2.02 -14.05 6.70
CA ALA A 95 -2.42 -15.12 5.82
C ALA A 95 -1.56 -16.36 6.06
N GLY A 96 -2.18 -17.52 6.12
CA GLY A 96 -1.51 -18.81 6.23
C GLY A 96 -0.68 -19.15 4.98
N PRO A 97 0.25 -20.11 5.11
CA PRO A 97 1.11 -20.50 4.00
C PRO A 97 0.31 -21.03 2.81
N GLY A 98 0.84 -20.84 1.59
CA GLY A 98 0.20 -21.27 0.36
C GLY A 98 -1.00 -20.46 -0.08
N GLN A 99 -1.26 -19.28 0.51
CA GLN A 99 -2.33 -18.38 0.13
C GLN A 99 -1.84 -17.08 -0.56
N VAL A 100 -0.56 -16.77 -0.47
CA VAL A 100 0.04 -15.57 -1.06
C VAL A 100 1.08 -15.94 -2.11
N LEU A 101 1.16 -15.16 -3.17
CA LEU A 101 2.15 -15.30 -4.23
C LEU A 101 2.75 -13.92 -4.55
N ALA A 102 4.07 -13.79 -4.52
CA ALA A 102 4.75 -12.58 -4.92
C ALA A 102 5.08 -12.64 -6.42
N CYS A 103 4.40 -11.85 -7.24
CA CYS A 103 4.56 -11.88 -8.71
C CYS A 103 3.97 -10.64 -9.37
N ASP A 104 4.34 -10.43 -10.62
CA ASP A 104 3.77 -9.42 -11.52
C ASP A 104 3.72 -7.99 -10.92
N SER A 105 2.83 -7.16 -11.42
CA SER A 105 2.45 -5.86 -10.84
C SER A 105 1.05 -5.94 -10.21
N THR A 106 0.70 -4.99 -9.35
CA THR A 106 -0.66 -4.89 -8.78
C THR A 106 -1.72 -4.88 -9.88
N THR A 107 -1.52 -4.13 -10.95
CA THR A 107 -2.44 -4.07 -12.10
C THR A 107 -2.70 -5.43 -12.73
N VAL A 108 -1.64 -6.21 -12.97
CA VAL A 108 -1.73 -7.56 -13.56
C VAL A 108 -2.37 -8.53 -12.57
N ASN A 109 -2.01 -8.46 -11.29
CA ASN A 109 -2.59 -9.31 -10.25
C ASN A 109 -4.08 -9.01 -10.06
N LEU A 110 -4.48 -7.73 -10.06
CA LEU A 110 -5.88 -7.33 -10.03
C LEU A 110 -6.66 -7.89 -11.22
N TYR A 111 -6.13 -7.75 -12.44
CA TYR A 111 -6.73 -8.33 -13.64
C TYR A 111 -6.90 -9.84 -13.53
N LYS A 112 -5.87 -10.56 -13.06
CA LYS A 112 -5.93 -12.02 -12.88
C LYS A 112 -7.00 -12.44 -11.90
N LEU A 113 -7.04 -11.80 -10.72
CA LEU A 113 -7.99 -12.19 -9.67
C LEU A 113 -9.42 -11.79 -10.00
N ALA A 114 -9.64 -10.55 -10.48
CA ALA A 114 -10.96 -10.10 -10.89
C ALA A 114 -11.49 -10.92 -12.08
N GLY A 115 -10.67 -11.18 -13.09
CA GLY A 115 -11.04 -12.03 -14.23
C GLY A 115 -11.34 -13.48 -13.82
N ALA A 116 -10.59 -14.03 -12.85
CA ALA A 116 -10.87 -15.35 -12.31
C ALA A 116 -12.19 -15.40 -11.53
N ALA A 117 -12.50 -14.36 -10.75
CA ALA A 117 -13.74 -14.25 -9.97
C ALA A 117 -14.99 -14.13 -10.84
N LEU A 118 -14.90 -13.45 -11.99
CA LEU A 118 -16.03 -13.21 -12.89
C LEU A 118 -16.43 -14.44 -13.71
N ARG A 119 -15.51 -15.37 -13.99
CA ARG A 119 -15.79 -16.53 -14.84
C ARG A 119 -16.93 -17.41 -14.31
N PRO A 120 -16.94 -17.85 -13.03
CA PRO A 120 -17.98 -18.72 -12.50
C PRO A 120 -19.23 -17.96 -12.03
N ARG A 121 -19.23 -16.63 -12.01
CA ARG A 121 -20.27 -15.81 -11.38
C ARG A 121 -20.94 -14.87 -12.36
N GLN A 122 -22.22 -14.61 -12.14
CA GLN A 122 -22.99 -13.58 -12.85
C GLN A 122 -23.18 -12.39 -11.91
N GLY A 123 -23.42 -11.19 -12.45
CA GLY A 123 -23.70 -9.99 -11.67
C GLY A 123 -22.74 -8.83 -11.96
N ALA A 124 -22.97 -7.73 -11.27
CA ALA A 124 -22.18 -6.50 -11.41
C ALA A 124 -20.78 -6.64 -10.81
N ILE A 125 -19.88 -5.73 -11.23
CA ILE A 125 -18.63 -5.44 -10.53
C ILE A 125 -18.85 -4.15 -9.76
N VAL A 126 -18.50 -4.14 -8.47
CA VAL A 126 -18.66 -2.98 -7.58
C VAL A 126 -17.30 -2.42 -7.22
N VAL A 127 -17.15 -1.10 -7.28
CA VAL A 127 -15.91 -0.39 -6.89
C VAL A 127 -16.26 1.02 -6.38
N PRO A 128 -15.53 1.60 -5.39
CA PRO A 128 -15.73 3.00 -5.00
C PRO A 128 -15.46 3.98 -6.14
N ALA A 129 -16.25 5.04 -6.21
CA ALA A 129 -16.12 6.06 -7.25
C ALA A 129 -14.79 6.82 -7.19
N ASP A 130 -14.20 6.93 -6.00
CA ASP A 130 -12.94 7.62 -5.70
C ASP A 130 -11.75 6.67 -5.45
N ASP A 131 -11.90 5.38 -5.78
CA ASP A 131 -10.80 4.41 -5.66
C ASP A 131 -9.67 4.70 -6.65
N PHE A 132 -8.53 4.05 -6.43
CA PHE A 132 -7.34 4.29 -7.24
C PHE A 132 -7.64 4.09 -8.74
N PRO A 133 -7.23 5.03 -9.61
CA PRO A 133 -7.65 5.02 -11.03
C PRO A 133 -7.37 3.70 -11.75
N THR A 134 -6.24 3.05 -11.45
CA THR A 134 -5.88 1.76 -12.09
C THR A 134 -6.90 0.67 -11.79
N ASP A 135 -7.42 0.60 -10.56
CA ASP A 135 -8.40 -0.41 -10.19
C ASP A 135 -9.68 -0.23 -11.01
N ARG A 136 -10.15 1.01 -11.11
CA ARG A 136 -11.29 1.34 -11.95
C ARG A 136 -11.05 1.04 -13.43
N TYR A 137 -9.88 1.38 -13.98
CA TYR A 137 -9.57 1.13 -15.39
C TYR A 137 -9.53 -0.36 -15.72
N VAL A 138 -8.92 -1.19 -14.87
CA VAL A 138 -8.89 -2.65 -15.04
C VAL A 138 -10.29 -3.23 -14.96
N LEU A 139 -11.10 -2.78 -13.97
CA LEU A 139 -12.46 -3.27 -13.79
C LEU A 139 -13.41 -2.81 -14.89
N GLU A 140 -13.25 -1.60 -15.42
CA GLU A 140 -13.99 -1.10 -16.59
C GLU A 140 -13.70 -1.95 -17.82
N GLY A 141 -12.42 -2.26 -18.08
CA GLY A 141 -12.02 -3.14 -19.17
C GLY A 141 -12.59 -4.57 -19.02
N LEU A 142 -12.58 -5.13 -17.81
CA LEU A 142 -13.17 -6.45 -17.53
C LEU A 142 -14.69 -6.41 -17.64
N ALA A 143 -15.36 -5.36 -17.15
CA ALA A 143 -16.81 -5.19 -17.27
C ALA A 143 -17.24 -5.18 -18.75
N ALA A 144 -16.55 -4.42 -19.58
CA ALA A 144 -16.80 -4.38 -21.03
C ALA A 144 -16.57 -5.74 -21.69
N ALA A 145 -15.44 -6.41 -21.38
CA ALA A 145 -15.09 -7.71 -21.97
C ALA A 145 -16.07 -8.85 -21.60
N HIS A 146 -16.69 -8.76 -20.42
CA HIS A 146 -17.61 -9.77 -19.91
C HIS A 146 -19.10 -9.37 -20.02
N GLY A 147 -19.42 -8.19 -20.58
CA GLY A 147 -20.79 -7.67 -20.65
C GLY A 147 -21.42 -7.47 -19.26
N ARG A 148 -20.65 -6.93 -18.30
CA ARG A 148 -21.07 -6.70 -16.92
C ARG A 148 -21.32 -5.24 -16.63
N GLU A 149 -22.23 -4.96 -15.69
CA GLU A 149 -22.37 -3.64 -15.09
C GLU A 149 -21.15 -3.32 -14.24
N LEU A 150 -20.57 -2.12 -14.34
CA LEU A 150 -19.65 -1.54 -13.37
C LEU A 150 -20.44 -0.57 -12.50
N ARG A 151 -20.64 -0.95 -11.23
CA ARG A 151 -21.41 -0.19 -10.24
C ARG A 151 -20.47 0.59 -9.35
N LEU A 152 -20.63 1.93 -9.32
CA LEU A 152 -19.80 2.82 -8.51
C LEU A 152 -20.47 3.08 -7.15
N VAL A 153 -19.74 2.87 -6.06
CA VAL A 153 -20.18 3.25 -4.72
C VAL A 153 -19.70 4.66 -4.43
N ALA A 154 -20.64 5.57 -4.16
CA ALA A 154 -20.33 6.91 -3.70
C ALA A 154 -20.07 6.90 -2.17
N GLY A 155 -19.12 7.74 -1.73
CA GLY A 155 -18.79 7.92 -0.32
C GLY A 155 -18.17 9.28 -0.06
N ASP A 156 -18.01 9.63 1.20
CA ASP A 156 -17.20 10.79 1.58
C ASP A 156 -15.71 10.39 1.43
N PRO A 157 -14.94 11.05 0.56
CA PRO A 157 -13.54 10.69 0.34
C PRO A 157 -12.65 10.89 1.58
N VAL A 158 -13.12 11.62 2.60
CA VAL A 158 -12.38 11.89 3.84
C VAL A 158 -12.77 10.93 4.96
N ALA A 159 -13.89 10.21 4.83
CA ALA A 159 -14.34 9.23 5.82
C ALA A 159 -14.02 7.79 5.38
N PRO A 160 -13.94 6.84 6.33
CA PRO A 160 -13.94 5.41 5.99
C PRO A 160 -15.16 5.03 5.16
N LEU A 161 -14.98 4.11 4.23
CA LEU A 161 -16.07 3.63 3.39
C LEU A 161 -17.16 2.95 4.24
N GLY A 162 -18.40 3.40 4.09
CA GLY A 162 -19.53 2.93 4.89
C GLY A 162 -19.91 1.48 4.56
N VAL A 163 -20.01 0.63 5.59
CA VAL A 163 -20.39 -0.79 5.46
C VAL A 163 -21.74 -0.95 4.77
N ASP A 164 -22.74 -0.16 5.17
CA ASP A 164 -24.12 -0.24 4.61
C ASP A 164 -24.16 0.15 3.13
N ALA A 165 -23.38 1.15 2.72
CA ALA A 165 -23.29 1.55 1.31
C ALA A 165 -22.70 0.44 0.44
N VAL A 166 -21.65 -0.24 0.95
CA VAL A 166 -21.04 -1.38 0.27
C VAL A 166 -22.00 -2.58 0.24
N ALA A 167 -22.66 -2.87 1.36
CA ALA A 167 -23.63 -3.96 1.45
C ALA A 167 -24.79 -3.80 0.43
N ALA A 168 -25.34 -2.60 0.33
CA ALA A 168 -26.39 -2.28 -0.63
C ALA A 168 -25.91 -2.42 -2.09
N ALA A 169 -24.66 -1.99 -2.38
CA ALA A 169 -24.08 -2.12 -3.71
C ALA A 169 -23.70 -3.56 -4.07
N ALA A 170 -23.43 -4.40 -3.09
CA ALA A 170 -23.05 -5.80 -3.27
C ALA A 170 -24.24 -6.70 -3.66
N ASP A 171 -25.46 -6.24 -3.49
CA ASP A 171 -26.64 -7.02 -3.88
C ASP A 171 -26.64 -7.30 -5.40
N GLY A 172 -26.70 -8.59 -5.75
CA GLY A 172 -26.61 -9.04 -7.15
C GLY A 172 -25.25 -8.79 -7.81
N ALA A 173 -24.21 -8.49 -7.06
CA ALA A 173 -22.85 -8.35 -7.59
C ALA A 173 -22.11 -9.70 -7.66
N ALA A 174 -21.24 -9.85 -8.65
CA ALA A 174 -20.31 -10.96 -8.74
C ALA A 174 -19.05 -10.73 -7.91
N LEU A 175 -18.59 -9.49 -7.88
CA LEU A 175 -17.32 -9.07 -7.28
C LEU A 175 -17.42 -7.63 -6.75
N VAL A 176 -16.89 -7.43 -5.55
CA VAL A 176 -16.67 -6.10 -4.94
C VAL A 176 -15.17 -5.90 -4.78
N VAL A 177 -14.64 -4.82 -5.32
CA VAL A 177 -13.20 -4.47 -5.25
C VAL A 177 -13.06 -3.16 -4.48
N LEU A 178 -12.17 -3.13 -3.48
CA LEU A 178 -12.07 -2.03 -2.52
C LEU A 178 -10.61 -1.83 -2.11
N SER A 179 -10.17 -0.58 -2.03
CA SER A 179 -8.94 -0.24 -1.30
C SER A 179 -9.18 -0.30 0.22
N HIS A 180 -8.31 -1.00 0.96
CA HIS A 180 -8.36 -1.03 2.42
C HIS A 180 -7.99 0.32 3.04
N VAL A 181 -6.97 1.00 2.48
CA VAL A 181 -6.62 2.39 2.81
C VAL A 181 -6.78 3.23 1.56
N ASN A 182 -7.66 4.23 1.60
CA ASN A 182 -7.86 5.15 0.49
C ASN A 182 -6.57 5.89 0.14
N TYR A 183 -6.17 5.86 -1.13
CA TYR A 183 -4.89 6.40 -1.58
C TYR A 183 -4.78 7.92 -1.43
N ARG A 184 -5.89 8.65 -1.43
CA ARG A 184 -5.93 10.11 -1.34
C ARG A 184 -6.01 10.58 0.10
N SER A 185 -7.00 10.12 0.84
CA SER A 185 -7.29 10.59 2.20
C SER A 185 -6.58 9.83 3.31
N GLY A 186 -6.11 8.60 3.03
CA GLY A 186 -5.63 7.71 4.08
C GLY A 186 -6.75 7.05 4.91
N ALA A 187 -8.02 7.25 4.57
CA ALA A 187 -9.13 6.64 5.28
C ALA A 187 -9.02 5.11 5.26
N LEU A 188 -9.19 4.49 6.42
CA LEU A 188 -9.07 3.06 6.65
C LEU A 188 -10.44 2.41 6.73
N ALA A 189 -10.75 1.49 5.82
CA ALA A 189 -12.00 0.76 5.80
C ALA A 189 -12.04 -0.36 6.85
N ASP A 190 -13.21 -0.63 7.43
CA ASP A 190 -13.42 -1.82 8.28
C ASP A 190 -13.50 -3.08 7.42
N MET A 191 -12.32 -3.67 7.17
CA MET A 191 -12.18 -4.86 6.34
C MET A 191 -13.08 -6.01 6.81
N ALA A 192 -13.14 -6.28 8.09
CA ALA A 192 -13.87 -7.41 8.63
C ALA A 192 -15.40 -7.23 8.49
N ALA A 193 -15.92 -6.03 8.81
CA ALA A 193 -17.35 -5.75 8.67
C ALA A 193 -17.78 -5.73 7.20
N ILE A 194 -17.01 -5.08 6.33
CA ILE A 194 -17.29 -5.02 4.89
C ILE A 194 -17.21 -6.42 4.26
N THR A 195 -16.16 -7.20 4.57
CA THR A 195 -16.04 -8.58 4.05
C THR A 195 -17.26 -9.42 4.43
N ARG A 196 -17.71 -9.34 5.70
CA ARG A 196 -18.92 -10.07 6.14
C ARG A 196 -20.16 -9.63 5.36
N ALA A 197 -20.35 -8.33 5.18
CA ALA A 197 -21.50 -7.77 4.46
C ALA A 197 -21.51 -8.23 2.98
N VAL A 198 -20.39 -8.12 2.28
CA VAL A 198 -20.24 -8.55 0.88
C VAL A 198 -20.49 -10.05 0.71
N ARG A 199 -19.93 -10.87 1.60
CA ARG A 199 -20.14 -12.33 1.55
C ARG A 199 -21.58 -12.72 1.88
N SER A 200 -22.25 -11.99 2.78
CA SER A 200 -23.67 -12.22 3.08
C SER A 200 -24.57 -11.92 1.88
N ALA A 201 -24.18 -11.00 0.99
CA ALA A 201 -24.82 -10.75 -0.29
C ALA A 201 -24.48 -11.81 -1.37
N GLY A 202 -23.64 -12.81 -1.06
CA GLY A 202 -23.22 -13.86 -2.00
C GLY A 202 -22.12 -13.44 -2.98
N SER A 203 -21.54 -12.24 -2.83
CA SER A 203 -20.48 -11.69 -3.66
C SER A 203 -19.09 -12.08 -3.15
N LEU A 204 -18.06 -12.05 -4.03
CA LEU A 204 -16.66 -12.12 -3.61
C LEU A 204 -16.14 -10.71 -3.32
N VAL A 205 -15.21 -10.61 -2.36
CA VAL A 205 -14.47 -9.37 -2.09
C VAL A 205 -13.01 -9.51 -2.51
N LEU A 206 -12.49 -8.47 -3.19
CA LEU A 206 -11.07 -8.31 -3.52
C LEU A 206 -10.57 -7.01 -2.91
N TRP A 207 -9.58 -7.12 -2.03
CA TRP A 207 -8.98 -5.98 -1.36
C TRP A 207 -7.69 -5.50 -2.06
N ASP A 208 -7.59 -4.19 -2.34
CA ASP A 208 -6.29 -3.56 -2.62
C ASP A 208 -5.64 -3.13 -1.31
N LEU A 209 -4.45 -3.66 -1.06
CA LEU A 209 -3.64 -3.46 0.14
C LEU A 209 -2.41 -2.58 -0.11
N CYS A 210 -2.34 -1.87 -1.23
CA CYS A 210 -1.17 -1.08 -1.62
C CYS A 210 -0.76 -0.02 -0.59
N HIS A 211 -1.70 0.50 0.20
CA HIS A 211 -1.43 1.47 1.27
C HIS A 211 -1.57 0.89 2.68
N SER A 212 -1.86 -0.41 2.79
CA SER A 212 -2.03 -1.11 4.07
C SER A 212 -0.86 -2.01 4.41
N ALA A 213 -0.40 -2.82 3.44
CA ALA A 213 0.66 -3.81 3.67
C ALA A 213 1.96 -3.13 4.14
N GLY A 214 2.42 -3.51 5.33
CA GLY A 214 3.61 -2.91 5.97
C GLY A 214 3.38 -1.62 6.76
N ALA A 215 2.12 -1.16 6.89
CA ALA A 215 1.79 0.06 7.64
C ALA A 215 0.60 -0.10 8.59
N VAL A 216 -0.36 -0.95 8.22
CA VAL A 216 -1.58 -1.22 8.99
C VAL A 216 -1.63 -2.71 9.30
N ALA A 217 -2.13 -3.06 10.48
CA ALA A 217 -2.38 -4.46 10.80
C ALA A 217 -3.49 -5.01 9.88
N VAL A 218 -3.12 -5.96 9.04
CA VAL A 218 -4.01 -6.70 8.15
C VAL A 218 -4.06 -8.14 8.64
N ASP A 219 -5.24 -8.73 8.68
CA ASP A 219 -5.44 -10.15 8.98
C ASP A 219 -6.51 -10.71 8.01
N LEU A 220 -6.05 -11.17 6.85
CA LEU A 220 -6.92 -11.63 5.77
C LEU A 220 -7.70 -12.88 6.17
N ASP A 221 -7.07 -13.80 6.89
CA ASP A 221 -7.70 -15.04 7.30
C ASP A 221 -8.78 -14.80 8.35
N VAL A 222 -8.50 -14.00 9.38
CA VAL A 222 -9.49 -13.63 10.42
C VAL A 222 -10.61 -12.77 9.84
N ALA A 223 -10.32 -11.82 8.96
CA ALA A 223 -11.33 -11.03 8.26
C ALA A 223 -12.19 -11.86 7.31
N GLY A 224 -11.76 -13.09 6.98
CA GLY A 224 -12.43 -13.98 6.03
C GLY A 224 -12.39 -13.44 4.59
N ALA A 225 -11.36 -12.68 4.23
CA ALA A 225 -11.20 -12.13 2.89
C ALA A 225 -11.17 -13.25 1.84
N ASP A 226 -11.64 -12.95 0.63
CA ASP A 226 -11.64 -13.93 -0.46
C ASP A 226 -10.37 -13.77 -1.32
N LEU A 227 -10.06 -12.54 -1.70
CA LEU A 227 -8.97 -12.18 -2.60
C LEU A 227 -8.31 -10.88 -2.11
N ALA A 228 -7.02 -10.72 -2.36
CA ALA A 228 -6.35 -9.43 -2.20
C ALA A 228 -5.19 -9.26 -3.18
N VAL A 229 -4.82 -8.01 -3.43
CA VAL A 229 -3.61 -7.61 -4.16
C VAL A 229 -2.91 -6.48 -3.40
N GLY A 230 -1.63 -6.26 -3.69
CA GLY A 230 -0.92 -5.11 -3.16
C GLY A 230 0.48 -5.00 -3.74
N CYS A 231 1.09 -3.83 -3.59
CA CYS A 231 2.45 -3.58 -4.03
C CYS A 231 3.46 -3.73 -2.89
N THR A 232 4.73 -3.90 -3.23
CA THR A 232 5.81 -4.10 -2.26
C THR A 232 6.79 -2.93 -2.19
N TYR A 233 6.72 -1.98 -3.13
CA TYR A 233 7.67 -0.86 -3.24
C TYR A 233 7.35 0.33 -2.33
N LYS A 234 6.20 0.34 -1.65
CA LYS A 234 5.80 1.39 -0.70
C LYS A 234 6.32 1.07 0.71
N TYR A 235 5.45 0.78 1.66
CA TYR A 235 5.80 0.53 3.06
C TYR A 235 6.60 -0.76 3.31
N LEU A 236 6.64 -1.67 2.33
CA LEU A 236 7.50 -2.87 2.38
C LEU A 236 8.91 -2.61 1.84
N ASN A 237 9.21 -1.43 1.33
CA ASN A 237 10.55 -0.94 0.95
C ASN A 237 11.33 -1.83 -0.04
N ALA A 238 10.62 -2.56 -0.91
CA ALA A 238 11.27 -3.50 -1.84
C ALA A 238 11.86 -2.82 -3.11
N GLY A 239 11.70 -1.49 -3.23
CA GLY A 239 12.28 -0.70 -4.32
C GLY A 239 11.40 -0.57 -5.58
N PRO A 240 11.77 0.35 -6.48
CA PRO A 240 10.98 0.68 -7.65
C PRO A 240 10.85 -0.50 -8.60
N GLY A 241 9.60 -0.79 -9.03
CA GLY A 241 9.33 -1.89 -9.95
C GLY A 241 9.42 -3.30 -9.34
N SER A 242 9.57 -3.43 -8.02
CA SER A 242 9.55 -4.72 -7.35
C SER A 242 8.21 -5.44 -7.58
N PRO A 243 8.21 -6.80 -7.63
CA PRO A 243 7.00 -7.57 -7.85
C PRO A 243 5.97 -7.29 -6.76
N ALA A 244 4.71 -7.23 -7.18
CA ALA A 244 3.55 -7.13 -6.33
C ALA A 244 3.24 -8.48 -5.66
N PHE A 245 2.15 -8.55 -4.90
CA PHE A 245 1.61 -9.81 -4.40
C PHE A 245 0.13 -9.94 -4.71
N LEU A 246 -0.33 -11.19 -4.72
CA LEU A 246 -1.74 -11.57 -4.70
C LEU A 246 -1.99 -12.56 -3.57
N TYR A 247 -3.22 -12.53 -3.04
CA TYR A 247 -3.74 -13.49 -2.07
C TYR A 247 -5.01 -14.12 -2.62
N VAL A 248 -5.11 -15.43 -2.48
CA VAL A 248 -6.33 -16.18 -2.74
C VAL A 248 -6.59 -17.10 -1.57
N ALA A 249 -7.69 -16.90 -0.86
CA ALA A 249 -8.08 -17.79 0.22
C ALA A 249 -8.13 -19.23 -0.25
N GLU A 250 -7.61 -20.18 0.55
CA GLU A 250 -7.49 -21.60 0.19
C GLU A 250 -8.78 -22.18 -0.36
N ARG A 251 -9.93 -21.80 0.24
CA ARG A 251 -11.28 -22.26 -0.18
C ARG A 251 -11.65 -21.90 -1.63
N HIS A 252 -10.95 -20.93 -2.24
CA HIS A 252 -11.22 -20.48 -3.61
C HIS A 252 -10.21 -20.98 -4.63
N GLN A 253 -9.03 -21.43 -4.20
CA GLN A 253 -7.94 -21.78 -5.12
C GLN A 253 -8.32 -22.87 -6.13
N ALA A 254 -9.05 -23.91 -5.72
CA ALA A 254 -9.45 -24.98 -6.62
C ALA A 254 -10.47 -24.54 -7.69
N ALA A 255 -11.36 -23.61 -7.35
CA ALA A 255 -12.46 -23.17 -8.21
C ALA A 255 -12.08 -22.03 -9.16
N LEU A 256 -11.22 -21.11 -8.72
CA LEU A 256 -10.83 -19.95 -9.52
C LEU A 256 -9.72 -20.32 -10.52
N ARG A 257 -9.84 -19.79 -11.73
CA ARG A 257 -8.88 -20.00 -12.81
C ARG A 257 -8.38 -18.66 -13.34
N SER A 258 -7.07 -18.44 -13.27
CA SER A 258 -6.45 -17.26 -13.87
C SER A 258 -6.81 -17.13 -15.34
N PRO A 259 -7.14 -15.92 -15.82
CA PRO A 259 -7.31 -15.68 -17.25
C PRO A 259 -6.00 -15.80 -18.04
N ILE A 260 -4.85 -15.66 -17.37
CA ILE A 260 -3.52 -15.82 -17.96
C ILE A 260 -3.02 -17.23 -17.62
N GLN A 261 -3.04 -18.11 -18.62
CA GLN A 261 -2.61 -19.51 -18.52
C GLN A 261 -1.17 -19.60 -19.00
N GLY A 262 -0.23 -19.23 -18.13
CA GLY A 262 1.20 -19.26 -18.49
C GLY A 262 1.88 -20.55 -18.03
N TRP A 263 3.11 -20.76 -18.48
CA TRP A 263 3.83 -22.01 -18.28
C TRP A 263 4.20 -22.29 -16.82
N PHE A 264 4.40 -21.26 -15.96
CA PHE A 264 4.63 -21.45 -14.53
C PHE A 264 3.36 -21.79 -13.73
N SER A 265 2.17 -21.59 -14.31
CA SER A 265 0.91 -22.02 -13.71
C SER A 265 0.46 -23.41 -14.16
N GLN A 266 1.25 -24.09 -15.01
CA GLN A 266 1.03 -25.46 -15.46
C GLN A 266 1.38 -26.46 -14.33
N ALA A 267 0.60 -27.54 -14.20
CA ALA A 267 0.79 -28.58 -13.19
C ALA A 267 2.18 -29.24 -13.25
N ASP A 268 2.63 -29.55 -14.47
CA ASP A 268 4.01 -29.96 -14.76
C ASP A 268 4.56 -29.05 -15.87
N GLN A 269 5.21 -27.98 -15.43
CA GLN A 269 5.73 -26.96 -16.35
C GLN A 269 6.86 -27.46 -17.26
N PHE A 270 7.60 -28.49 -16.84
CA PHE A 270 8.73 -29.02 -17.60
C PHE A 270 8.35 -30.16 -18.55
N ALA A 271 7.15 -30.72 -18.43
CA ALA A 271 6.63 -31.69 -19.38
C ALA A 271 6.39 -31.09 -20.77
N MET A 272 6.28 -29.74 -20.88
CA MET A 272 6.01 -29.02 -22.15
C MET A 272 4.83 -29.62 -22.94
N GLY A 273 3.81 -30.08 -22.22
CA GLY A 273 2.65 -30.75 -22.79
C GLY A 273 1.78 -29.82 -23.66
N PRO A 274 0.99 -30.36 -24.61
CA PRO A 274 0.21 -29.57 -25.55
C PRO A 274 -1.07 -28.97 -24.95
N ARG A 275 -1.44 -29.34 -23.72
CA ARG A 275 -2.65 -28.87 -23.05
C ARG A 275 -2.31 -28.26 -21.70
N TYR A 276 -3.02 -27.18 -21.39
CA TYR A 276 -2.87 -26.52 -20.10
C TYR A 276 -3.69 -27.27 -19.02
N GLU A 277 -2.99 -27.67 -17.97
CA GLU A 277 -3.56 -28.19 -16.72
C GLU A 277 -3.09 -27.30 -15.58
N PRO A 278 -4.00 -26.62 -14.83
CA PRO A 278 -3.58 -25.67 -13.81
C PRO A 278 -2.88 -26.39 -12.64
N ALA A 279 -1.79 -25.80 -12.16
CA ALA A 279 -1.11 -26.22 -10.95
C ALA A 279 -2.08 -26.27 -9.75
N ALA A 280 -1.76 -27.05 -8.74
CA ALA A 280 -2.48 -27.06 -7.48
C ALA A 280 -2.20 -25.78 -6.68
N GLY A 281 -3.12 -25.44 -5.76
CA GLY A 281 -2.93 -24.32 -4.84
C GLY A 281 -2.75 -22.96 -5.52
N ILE A 282 -2.01 -22.07 -4.84
CA ILE A 282 -1.78 -20.70 -5.30
C ILE A 282 -0.91 -20.62 -6.56
N GLY A 283 -0.09 -21.64 -6.83
CA GLY A 283 0.81 -21.69 -7.99
C GLY A 283 0.10 -21.49 -9.33
N ARG A 284 -1.20 -21.84 -9.44
CA ARG A 284 -1.99 -21.61 -10.65
C ARG A 284 -2.16 -20.16 -11.07
N PHE A 285 -1.78 -19.21 -10.20
CA PHE A 285 -1.81 -17.78 -10.48
C PHE A 285 -0.44 -17.20 -10.88
N LEU A 286 0.63 -18.03 -10.90
CA LEU A 286 1.95 -17.62 -11.36
C LEU A 286 2.04 -17.73 -12.88
N ALA A 287 1.83 -16.62 -13.59
CA ALA A 287 1.72 -16.65 -15.05
C ALA A 287 3.03 -17.02 -15.77
N GLY A 288 4.16 -16.49 -15.31
CA GLY A 288 5.44 -16.63 -15.98
C GLY A 288 6.60 -16.79 -15.00
N THR A 289 7.80 -16.73 -15.55
CA THR A 289 9.06 -16.84 -14.81
C THR A 289 9.10 -15.82 -13.66
N PRO A 290 9.40 -16.27 -12.42
CA PRO A 290 9.49 -15.36 -11.28
C PRO A 290 10.57 -14.28 -11.46
N PRO A 291 10.32 -13.03 -11.07
CA PRO A 291 11.28 -11.92 -11.15
C PRO A 291 12.30 -12.01 -9.98
N VAL A 292 13.24 -12.95 -10.05
CA VAL A 292 14.13 -13.38 -8.96
C VAL A 292 14.84 -12.23 -8.26
N ILE A 293 15.43 -11.29 -9.01
CA ILE A 293 16.14 -10.13 -8.43
C ILE A 293 15.20 -9.25 -7.61
N GLY A 294 13.99 -8.99 -8.13
CA GLY A 294 13.01 -8.20 -7.39
C GLY A 294 12.47 -8.91 -6.15
N LEU A 295 12.30 -10.23 -6.22
CA LEU A 295 11.84 -11.04 -5.09
C LEU A 295 12.84 -11.04 -3.93
N ALA A 296 14.15 -10.93 -4.19
CA ALA A 296 15.17 -10.80 -3.14
C ALA A 296 14.94 -9.54 -2.28
N ALA A 297 14.62 -8.41 -2.91
CA ALA A 297 14.30 -7.18 -2.20
C ALA A 297 12.99 -7.28 -1.42
N VAL A 298 11.97 -7.95 -1.98
CA VAL A 298 10.69 -8.19 -1.27
C VAL A 298 10.91 -9.05 -0.02
N MET A 299 11.71 -10.10 -0.13
CA MET A 299 12.03 -10.98 0.99
C MET A 299 12.75 -10.22 2.11
N ALA A 300 13.69 -9.32 1.76
CA ALA A 300 14.37 -8.46 2.73
C ALA A 300 13.39 -7.52 3.45
N GLY A 301 12.46 -6.89 2.71
CA GLY A 301 11.42 -6.04 3.29
C GLY A 301 10.47 -6.79 4.22
N ALA A 302 10.03 -7.99 3.82
CA ALA A 302 9.19 -8.86 4.64
C ALA A 302 9.91 -9.29 5.93
N GLY A 303 11.20 -9.65 5.84
CA GLY A 303 12.02 -10.00 6.99
C GLY A 303 12.17 -8.84 7.98
N MET A 304 12.44 -7.63 7.49
CA MET A 304 12.53 -6.43 8.33
C MET A 304 11.20 -6.13 9.04
N LEU A 305 10.07 -6.27 8.35
CA LEU A 305 8.74 -6.08 8.94
C LEU A 305 8.43 -7.15 9.99
N ALA A 306 8.79 -8.41 9.74
CA ALA A 306 8.63 -9.50 10.71
C ALA A 306 9.41 -9.23 12.01
N GLU A 307 10.64 -8.71 11.90
CA GLU A 307 11.47 -8.31 13.03
C GLU A 307 10.87 -7.13 13.81
N ALA A 308 10.37 -6.11 13.10
CA ALA A 308 9.75 -4.93 13.72
C ALA A 308 8.41 -5.26 14.41
N GLY A 309 7.67 -6.19 13.86
CA GLY A 309 6.32 -6.54 14.29
C GLY A 309 5.27 -5.53 13.85
N ILE A 310 4.25 -6.00 13.13
CA ILE A 310 3.20 -5.13 12.56
C ILE A 310 2.44 -4.34 13.62
N GLY A 311 2.31 -4.85 14.85
CA GLY A 311 1.67 -4.13 15.96
C GLY A 311 2.44 -2.87 16.36
N ALA A 312 3.78 -2.94 16.48
CA ALA A 312 4.63 -1.78 16.79
C ALA A 312 4.64 -0.78 15.61
N VAL A 313 4.69 -1.28 14.37
CA VAL A 313 4.60 -0.48 13.15
C VAL A 313 3.27 0.29 13.12
N ARG A 314 2.15 -0.37 13.37
CA ARG A 314 0.83 0.27 13.41
C ARG A 314 0.72 1.32 14.51
N ALA A 315 1.23 1.03 15.70
CA ALA A 315 1.21 1.97 16.82
C ALA A 315 1.99 3.25 16.49
N LYS A 316 3.19 3.11 15.91
CA LYS A 316 3.99 4.27 15.47
C LYS A 316 3.34 5.03 14.31
N ALA A 317 2.76 4.34 13.31
CA ALA A 317 2.00 4.98 12.23
C ALA A 317 0.86 5.87 12.76
N ALA A 318 0.11 5.35 13.74
CA ALA A 318 -0.95 6.10 14.42
C ALA A 318 -0.41 7.36 15.12
N GLY A 319 0.71 7.24 15.85
CA GLY A 319 1.35 8.37 16.52
C GLY A 319 1.89 9.43 15.56
N LEU A 320 2.62 9.03 14.51
CA LEU A 320 3.14 9.95 13.50
C LEU A 320 2.02 10.73 12.80
N THR A 321 0.95 10.03 12.42
CA THR A 321 -0.19 10.68 11.76
C THR A 321 -1.03 11.53 12.72
N ALA A 322 -1.11 11.19 14.01
CA ALA A 322 -1.74 12.02 15.03
C ALA A 322 -0.97 13.34 15.21
N LEU A 323 0.36 13.26 15.36
CA LEU A 323 1.22 14.45 15.41
C LEU A 323 1.02 15.36 14.19
N ALA A 324 0.93 14.80 12.98
CA ALA A 324 0.71 15.58 11.76
C ALA A 324 -0.66 16.27 11.75
N VAL A 325 -1.71 15.66 12.31
CA VAL A 325 -3.05 16.25 12.46
C VAL A 325 -3.04 17.39 13.48
N ASP A 326 -2.39 17.21 14.62
CA ASP A 326 -2.28 18.26 15.65
C ASP A 326 -1.48 19.47 15.11
N LEU A 327 -0.39 19.21 14.40
CA LEU A 327 0.40 20.27 13.74
C LEU A 327 -0.37 20.98 12.63
N HIS A 328 -1.25 20.29 11.90
CA HIS A 328 -2.15 20.94 10.96
C HIS A 328 -3.03 21.97 11.67
N ASP A 329 -3.69 21.57 12.76
CA ASP A 329 -4.61 22.45 13.47
C ASP A 329 -3.90 23.67 14.06
N GLU A 330 -2.71 23.48 14.61
CA GLU A 330 -1.95 24.56 15.23
C GLU A 330 -1.27 25.51 14.23
N ARG A 331 -0.73 24.97 13.12
CA ARG A 331 0.19 25.71 12.27
C ARG A 331 -0.29 25.98 10.85
N LEU A 332 -1.16 25.11 10.31
CA LEU A 332 -1.54 25.13 8.90
C LEU A 332 -2.96 25.63 8.66
N ALA A 333 -3.89 25.41 9.59
CA ALA A 333 -5.29 25.81 9.41
C ALA A 333 -5.44 27.31 9.15
N GLY A 334 -4.64 28.15 9.83
CA GLY A 334 -4.59 29.60 9.61
C GLY A 334 -3.96 30.03 8.29
N LEU A 335 -3.31 29.13 7.56
CA LEU A 335 -2.65 29.36 6.27
C LEU A 335 -3.46 28.81 5.08
N GLY A 336 -4.76 28.55 5.28
CA GLY A 336 -5.65 28.11 4.21
C GLY A 336 -5.67 26.59 3.95
N PHE A 337 -4.97 25.80 4.76
CA PHE A 337 -5.06 24.33 4.67
C PHE A 337 -6.32 23.79 5.33
N THR A 338 -6.85 22.74 4.73
CA THR A 338 -7.89 21.90 5.33
C THR A 338 -7.41 20.46 5.41
N LEU A 339 -7.83 19.75 6.47
CA LEU A 339 -7.48 18.35 6.65
C LEU A 339 -8.30 17.48 5.68
N GLY A 340 -7.62 16.74 4.80
CA GLY A 340 -8.19 15.78 3.87
C GLY A 340 -8.11 14.32 4.33
N THR A 341 -8.03 14.10 5.65
CA THR A 341 -7.78 12.80 6.30
C THR A 341 -8.71 12.65 7.51
N PRO A 342 -9.20 11.44 7.84
CA PRO A 342 -9.96 11.20 9.07
C PRO A 342 -9.17 11.57 10.31
N ARG A 343 -9.82 12.22 11.28
CA ARG A 343 -9.16 12.66 12.52
C ARG A 343 -8.85 11.54 13.49
N ALA A 344 -9.74 10.56 13.59
CA ALA A 344 -9.52 9.43 14.49
C ALA A 344 -8.41 8.52 13.98
N ALA A 345 -7.45 8.19 14.82
CA ALA A 345 -6.31 7.33 14.46
C ALA A 345 -6.73 5.91 14.03
N ALA A 346 -7.89 5.44 14.56
CA ALA A 346 -8.46 4.16 14.17
C ALA A 346 -8.95 4.15 12.71
N ASP A 347 -9.34 5.30 12.18
CA ASP A 347 -9.99 5.47 10.88
C ASP A 347 -9.01 5.85 9.77
N ARG A 348 -7.69 5.84 10.03
CA ARG A 348 -6.67 6.20 9.02
C ARG A 348 -5.47 5.27 8.99
N GLY A 349 -4.83 5.21 7.82
CA GLY A 349 -3.58 4.50 7.60
C GLY A 349 -2.34 5.27 8.08
N ALA A 350 -1.25 5.20 7.30
CA ALA A 350 0.06 5.78 7.64
C ALA A 350 0.42 7.02 6.78
N HIS A 351 -0.57 7.73 6.26
CA HIS A 351 -0.36 9.02 5.59
C HIS A 351 -1.47 10.01 5.94
N VAL A 352 -1.14 11.29 5.81
CA VAL A 352 -2.04 12.42 6.04
C VAL A 352 -2.13 13.23 4.75
N SER A 353 -3.35 13.63 4.37
CA SER A 353 -3.62 14.51 3.25
C SER A 353 -3.96 15.91 3.74
N LEU A 354 -3.25 16.89 3.23
CA LEU A 354 -3.43 18.32 3.49
C LEU A 354 -3.93 18.96 2.20
N ARG A 355 -5.07 19.64 2.24
CA ARG A 355 -5.68 20.24 1.06
C ARG A 355 -5.45 21.75 1.05
N HIS A 356 -5.00 22.28 -0.10
CA HIS A 356 -4.80 23.71 -0.33
C HIS A 356 -4.99 24.01 -1.82
N PRO A 357 -5.60 25.15 -2.22
CA PRO A 357 -5.75 25.51 -3.64
C PRO A 357 -4.43 25.50 -4.41
N ASP A 358 -3.33 25.93 -3.80
CA ASP A 358 -1.99 25.95 -4.39
C ASP A 358 -1.15 24.73 -4.07
N ALA A 359 -1.76 23.60 -3.72
CA ALA A 359 -1.05 22.38 -3.27
C ALA A 359 0.10 21.96 -4.22
N TRP A 360 -0.10 22.07 -5.53
CA TRP A 360 0.97 21.78 -6.50
C TRP A 360 2.19 22.70 -6.31
N ARG A 361 1.98 24.03 -6.27
CA ARG A 361 3.04 25.02 -6.12
C ARG A 361 3.78 24.85 -4.80
N ILE A 362 3.03 24.59 -3.72
CA ILE A 362 3.57 24.34 -2.39
C ILE A 362 4.43 23.08 -2.38
N CYS A 363 3.95 21.96 -2.97
CA CYS A 363 4.70 20.72 -3.07
C CYS A 363 6.04 20.94 -3.80
N ARG A 364 6.03 21.66 -4.93
CA ARG A 364 7.25 22.00 -5.67
C ARG A 364 8.20 22.86 -4.86
N ALA A 365 7.69 23.88 -4.18
CA ALA A 365 8.50 24.77 -3.35
C ALA A 365 9.14 24.04 -2.16
N LEU A 366 8.41 23.08 -1.55
CA LEU A 366 8.96 22.22 -0.49
C LEU A 366 10.16 21.41 -0.98
N ILE A 367 10.07 20.83 -2.16
CA ILE A 367 11.15 20.02 -2.75
C ILE A 367 12.35 20.91 -3.10
N GLU A 368 12.12 22.06 -3.75
CA GLU A 368 13.18 22.88 -4.32
C GLU A 368 13.84 23.81 -3.30
N HIS A 369 13.11 24.28 -2.27
CA HIS A 369 13.57 25.33 -1.36
C HIS A 369 13.59 24.94 0.12
N ALA A 370 12.87 23.88 0.52
CA ALA A 370 12.78 23.48 1.93
C ALA A 370 13.37 22.09 2.23
N ASN A 371 13.91 21.39 1.20
CA ASN A 371 14.46 20.03 1.31
C ASN A 371 13.49 19.03 1.97
N VAL A 372 12.18 19.18 1.71
CA VAL A 372 11.10 18.27 2.12
C VAL A 372 10.50 17.65 0.88
N ILE A 373 10.41 16.32 0.83
CA ILE A 373 9.85 15.59 -0.32
C ILE A 373 8.52 14.97 0.09
N PRO A 374 7.38 15.66 -0.13
CA PRO A 374 6.04 15.11 -0.06
C PRO A 374 5.56 14.68 -1.45
N ASP A 375 4.29 14.31 -1.54
CA ASP A 375 3.62 13.92 -2.77
C ASP A 375 2.40 14.83 -3.04
N PHE A 376 2.15 15.13 -4.32
CA PHE A 376 0.99 15.89 -4.76
C PHE A 376 -0.07 14.97 -5.41
N ARG A 377 -1.32 15.15 -5.02
CA ARG A 377 -2.47 14.51 -5.68
C ARG A 377 -3.51 15.55 -6.09
N ARG A 378 -3.86 15.52 -7.38
CA ARG A 378 -4.91 16.39 -7.93
C ARG A 378 -6.25 16.19 -7.19
N PRO A 379 -7.07 17.23 -7.04
CA PRO A 379 -6.81 18.59 -7.55
C PRO A 379 -5.93 19.43 -6.59
N ASP A 380 -5.93 19.17 -5.29
CA ASP A 380 -5.58 20.12 -4.24
C ASP A 380 -4.86 19.49 -3.04
N SER A 381 -4.33 18.28 -3.14
CA SER A 381 -3.83 17.55 -1.97
C SER A 381 -2.32 17.39 -1.97
N ILE A 382 -1.69 17.71 -0.85
CA ILE A 382 -0.32 17.31 -0.49
C ILE A 382 -0.46 16.15 0.48
N ARG A 383 0.21 15.01 0.19
CA ARG A 383 0.24 13.89 1.11
C ARG A 383 1.58 13.81 1.83
N LEU A 384 1.49 13.57 3.13
CA LEU A 384 2.63 13.24 3.98
C LEU A 384 2.55 11.75 4.28
N GLY A 385 3.35 10.96 3.58
CA GLY A 385 3.48 9.52 3.80
C GLY A 385 4.55 9.25 4.85
N LEU A 386 4.17 8.62 5.96
CA LEU A 386 4.95 8.52 7.19
C LEU A 386 5.29 7.05 7.53
N PRO A 387 6.20 6.40 6.75
CA PRO A 387 6.58 5.02 7.04
C PRO A 387 7.23 4.87 8.40
N PRO A 388 6.70 4.01 9.29
CA PRO A 388 7.14 3.94 10.68
C PRO A 388 8.57 3.47 10.90
N LEU A 389 9.14 2.68 9.96
CA LEU A 389 10.48 2.11 10.14
C LEU A 389 11.61 3.14 10.08
N TYR A 390 11.39 4.30 9.41
CA TYR A 390 12.47 5.29 9.25
C TYR A 390 12.06 6.73 9.48
N THR A 391 10.76 7.04 9.62
CA THR A 391 10.28 8.39 9.91
C THR A 391 10.31 8.62 11.43
N ARG A 392 10.93 9.74 11.85
CA ARG A 392 10.92 10.19 13.25
C ARG A 392 9.78 11.20 13.45
N TYR A 393 9.38 11.37 14.70
CA TYR A 393 8.42 12.41 15.06
C TYR A 393 8.98 13.82 14.79
N VAL A 394 10.29 14.03 15.01
CA VAL A 394 10.93 15.30 14.65
C VAL A 394 10.94 15.53 13.13
N ASP A 395 10.99 14.50 12.29
CA ASP A 395 10.90 14.66 10.84
C ASP A 395 9.51 15.20 10.44
N VAL A 396 8.45 14.75 11.11
CA VAL A 396 7.08 15.24 10.90
C VAL A 396 6.96 16.70 11.34
N TRP A 397 7.48 17.02 12.53
CA TRP A 397 7.45 18.37 13.06
C TRP A 397 8.20 19.34 12.14
N ASP A 398 9.44 19.00 11.80
CA ASP A 398 10.31 19.83 10.94
C ASP A 398 9.71 19.98 9.52
N ALA A 399 9.06 18.95 8.96
CA ALA A 399 8.38 19.04 7.67
C ALA A 399 7.23 20.03 7.68
N VAL A 400 6.38 19.98 8.73
CA VAL A 400 5.24 20.89 8.87
C VAL A 400 5.70 22.32 9.20
N ASP A 401 6.74 22.49 10.00
CA ASP A 401 7.33 23.80 10.30
C ASP A 401 7.86 24.50 9.04
N ARG A 402 8.65 23.76 8.23
CA ARG A 402 9.15 24.25 6.93
C ARG A 402 8.02 24.56 5.96
N LEU A 403 6.95 23.73 5.94
CA LEU A 403 5.76 23.96 5.14
C LEU A 403 5.07 25.28 5.55
N ALA A 404 4.84 25.47 6.85
CA ALA A 404 4.19 26.66 7.36
C ALA A 404 5.00 27.94 7.07
N ALA A 405 6.30 27.94 7.31
CA ALA A 405 7.19 29.04 7.02
C ALA A 405 7.20 29.39 5.51
N LEU A 406 7.35 28.37 4.64
CA LEU A 406 7.36 28.52 3.20
C LEU A 406 6.09 29.19 2.64
N VAL A 407 4.93 28.80 3.17
CA VAL A 407 3.63 29.35 2.75
C VAL A 407 3.44 30.76 3.31
N ALA A 408 3.77 31.00 4.58
CA ALA A 408 3.71 32.33 5.20
C ALA A 408 4.60 33.36 4.47
N ASP A 409 5.77 32.94 3.99
CA ASP A 409 6.73 33.80 3.24
C ASP A 409 6.36 33.91 1.74
N GLY A 410 5.29 33.28 1.27
CA GLY A 410 4.84 33.33 -0.13
C GLY A 410 5.82 32.73 -1.14
N VAL A 411 6.73 31.85 -0.72
CA VAL A 411 7.75 31.24 -1.61
C VAL A 411 7.08 30.42 -2.71
N HIS A 412 6.00 29.73 -2.40
CA HIS A 412 5.23 28.90 -3.34
C HIS A 412 4.62 29.70 -4.50
N GLU A 413 4.34 30.98 -4.31
CA GLU A 413 3.76 31.85 -5.35
C GLU A 413 4.68 32.04 -6.56
N ARG A 414 5.98 31.77 -6.39
CA ARG A 414 7.00 31.86 -7.44
C ARG A 414 7.08 30.57 -8.29
N MET A 415 6.41 29.48 -7.85
CA MET A 415 6.42 28.22 -8.56
C MET A 415 5.46 28.22 -9.76
N PRO A 416 5.75 27.42 -10.81
CA PRO A 416 4.86 27.27 -11.96
C PRO A 416 3.46 26.80 -11.57
N GLU A 417 2.44 27.32 -12.25
CA GLU A 417 1.03 26.95 -11.99
C GLU A 417 0.67 25.55 -12.46
N HIS A 418 1.43 24.98 -13.40
CA HIS A 418 1.10 23.70 -14.01
C HIS A 418 2.08 22.62 -13.64
N ALA A 419 1.52 21.44 -13.34
CA ALA A 419 2.26 20.25 -13.02
C ALA A 419 3.14 19.78 -14.19
N ALA A 420 4.41 19.49 -13.92
CA ALA A 420 5.22 18.62 -14.77
C ALA A 420 4.64 17.20 -14.80
N ARG A 421 5.20 16.31 -15.64
CA ARG A 421 4.70 14.93 -15.79
C ARG A 421 4.82 14.07 -14.51
N VAL A 422 5.72 14.42 -13.61
CA VAL A 422 6.00 13.71 -12.36
C VAL A 422 6.15 14.73 -11.24
N THR A 423 5.69 14.39 -10.04
CA THR A 423 5.84 15.19 -8.80
C THR A 423 7.29 15.36 -8.42
#